data_91b0879096667113e109014ddec5cdb2
#
_entry.id   91b0879096667113e109014ddec5cdb2
#
_cell.length_a   1.000
_cell.length_b   1.000
_cell.length_c   1.000
_cell.angle_alpha   90.00
_cell.angle_beta   90.00
_cell.angle_gamma   90.00
#
_symmetry.space_group_name_H-M   'P 1'
#
loop_
_entity.id
_entity.type
_entity.pdbx_description
1 polymer ?
#
loop_
_entity_poly.entity_id
_entity_poly.type
_entity_poly.pdbx_seq_one_letter_code
_entity_poly.pdbx_strand_id
1 'polypeptide(L)'
;MKRLPVFLILMLIGITASPQMDTIKTDAGYISGIKSSDDVVHIYKGIPFAAPPVGELRWKAPQPVAHWQGVKKCNVFAASPMQNKPVPFMMYTEPYLIPSSPINEDCLYLNVWTTAKSSGEKKPVMVWIYGGGFVSGGTACAIYDGENIAKKDVVFVSIPYRVGVFGFLAHPELTKESKGKSSGNYALLDQIAALHWIQKNIAAFGGDANNVTIIGQSAGAFSVNALVASPLAKGLFKRAIAESGGMFSTDGNAISLQAAEKNGEDFFKKLNATSVEALRKIPADSLQKLAASFRSAPVIDGYVLPKDVYDIFNNDEQNDVAVLTGWNADDGFPSNNIPDAATYTQNAKEKYGSLADEYLKAFPGNNNDEIYHSVFALNRDNVFAWQAYTWAKLETTKGHNNVYVYLFKHTSPGQEKYGAFHSSEIPFALDNLHTWNLEWMDADKKLADVMSTYWTNFAKTGNPNGNSLAEWQPFNSSENKIMVLDVDEQGMQPIPVMNEFNFLDKYQSYLRKEK
;
A
#
# COMPACT_ATOMS: atom_id res chain seq x y z
N MET A 1 -43.33 -75.11 18.12
CA MET A 1 -42.19 -74.20 18.39
C MET A 1 -41.96 -73.33 17.15
N LYS A 2 -42.46 -72.13 17.17
CA LYS A 2 -42.31 -71.18 16.06
C LYS A 2 -41.12 -70.26 16.37
N ARG A 3 -40.09 -70.29 15.51
CA ARG A 3 -38.92 -69.40 15.62
C ARG A 3 -39.26 -68.04 15.00
N LEU A 4 -39.14 -66.95 15.79
CA LEU A 4 -39.25 -65.56 15.34
C LEU A 4 -37.89 -65.13 14.77
N PRO A 5 -37.80 -64.45 13.61
CA PRO A 5 -36.56 -63.86 13.14
C PRO A 5 -36.34 -62.51 13.82
N VAL A 6 -35.14 -62.33 14.42
CA VAL A 6 -34.66 -61.06 14.94
C VAL A 6 -34.08 -60.25 13.78
N PHE A 7 -34.75 -59.16 13.42
CA PHE A 7 -34.19 -58.17 12.48
C PHE A 7 -33.26 -57.22 13.23
N LEU A 8 -31.98 -57.29 12.91
CA LEU A 8 -30.95 -56.37 13.38
C LEU A 8 -30.98 -55.13 12.47
N ILE A 9 -31.55 -54.03 12.95
CA ILE A 9 -31.50 -52.71 12.26
C ILE A 9 -30.14 -52.09 12.53
N LEU A 10 -29.22 -52.13 11.57
CA LEU A 10 -27.98 -51.34 11.58
C LEU A 10 -28.36 -49.86 11.31
N MET A 11 -28.37 -49.04 12.36
CA MET A 11 -28.34 -47.58 12.21
C MET A 11 -26.96 -47.17 11.69
N LEU A 12 -26.86 -46.84 10.40
CA LEU A 12 -25.73 -46.08 9.85
C LEU A 12 -25.82 -44.64 10.39
N ILE A 13 -25.06 -44.33 11.43
CA ILE A 13 -24.80 -42.95 11.85
C ILE A 13 -23.87 -42.37 10.78
N GLY A 14 -24.43 -41.67 9.84
CA GLY A 14 -23.67 -40.83 8.91
C GLY A 14 -23.01 -39.69 9.69
N ILE A 15 -21.74 -39.83 10.02
CA ILE A 15 -20.91 -38.71 10.48
C ILE A 15 -20.73 -37.81 9.27
N THR A 16 -21.59 -36.81 9.13
CA THR A 16 -21.31 -35.65 8.26
C THR A 16 -20.20 -34.87 8.93
N ALA A 17 -18.94 -35.21 8.60
CA ALA A 17 -17.82 -34.36 8.91
C ALA A 17 -18.10 -33.02 8.17
N SER A 18 -18.50 -31.98 8.90
CA SER A 18 -18.42 -30.63 8.39
C SER A 18 -16.98 -30.41 7.94
N PRO A 19 -16.74 -29.91 6.72
CA PRO A 19 -15.38 -29.63 6.29
C PRO A 19 -14.79 -28.61 7.25
N GLN A 20 -13.84 -29.07 8.05
CA GLN A 20 -13.09 -28.24 8.97
C GLN A 20 -12.29 -27.24 8.13
N MET A 21 -12.47 -25.93 8.33
CA MET A 21 -11.83 -24.86 7.55
C MET A 21 -10.29 -24.82 7.63
N ASP A 22 -9.67 -25.82 8.24
CA ASP A 22 -8.20 -25.92 8.33
C ASP A 22 -7.54 -26.28 6.99
N THR A 23 -8.30 -26.80 6.01
CA THR A 23 -7.81 -27.14 4.68
C THR A 23 -8.68 -26.47 3.62
N ILE A 24 -8.08 -25.59 2.83
CA ILE A 24 -8.74 -24.83 1.77
C ILE A 24 -8.24 -25.30 0.41
N LYS A 25 -9.16 -25.41 -0.55
CA LYS A 25 -8.83 -25.67 -1.95
C LYS A 25 -8.68 -24.33 -2.69
N THR A 26 -7.48 -24.07 -3.19
CA THR A 26 -7.19 -22.99 -4.14
C THR A 26 -7.19 -23.54 -5.57
N ASP A 27 -7.11 -22.64 -6.56
CA ASP A 27 -6.98 -23.03 -7.97
C ASP A 27 -5.70 -23.85 -8.25
N ALA A 28 -4.62 -23.69 -7.48
CA ALA A 28 -3.36 -24.40 -7.66
C ALA A 28 -3.21 -25.67 -6.81
N GLY A 29 -4.01 -25.85 -5.75
CA GLY A 29 -3.95 -27.03 -4.88
C GLY A 29 -4.53 -26.81 -3.48
N TYR A 30 -4.41 -27.78 -2.60
CA TYR A 30 -4.88 -27.64 -1.22
C TYR A 30 -3.83 -27.00 -0.33
N ILE A 31 -4.29 -26.16 0.61
CA ILE A 31 -3.47 -25.53 1.63
C ILE A 31 -4.06 -25.76 3.02
N SER A 32 -3.23 -25.71 4.05
CA SER A 32 -3.66 -25.67 5.45
C SER A 32 -3.01 -24.49 6.17
N GLY A 33 -3.77 -23.87 7.06
CA GLY A 33 -3.33 -22.76 7.91
C GLY A 33 -3.19 -23.14 9.37
N ILE A 34 -3.22 -22.14 10.22
CA ILE A 34 -3.29 -22.21 11.68
C ILE A 34 -4.47 -21.35 12.18
N LYS A 35 -4.74 -21.42 13.47
CA LYS A 35 -5.69 -20.52 14.13
C LYS A 35 -4.95 -19.54 15.04
N SER A 36 -5.62 -18.41 15.32
CA SER A 36 -5.21 -17.50 16.39
C SER A 36 -5.24 -18.20 17.75
N SER A 37 -4.61 -17.58 18.76
CA SER A 37 -4.53 -18.14 20.11
C SER A 37 -5.89 -18.32 20.79
N ASP A 38 -6.90 -17.55 20.36
CA ASP A 38 -8.30 -17.62 20.84
C ASP A 38 -9.21 -18.47 19.94
N ASP A 39 -8.64 -19.18 18.94
CA ASP A 39 -9.34 -20.04 17.96
C ASP A 39 -10.39 -19.31 17.09
N VAL A 40 -10.41 -17.97 17.07
CA VAL A 40 -11.41 -17.16 16.34
C VAL A 40 -11.01 -16.92 14.89
N VAL A 41 -9.72 -16.66 14.64
CA VAL A 41 -9.21 -16.29 13.31
C VAL A 41 -8.46 -17.45 12.68
N HIS A 42 -8.85 -17.84 11.47
CA HIS A 42 -8.06 -18.72 10.63
C HIS A 42 -6.99 -17.93 9.88
N ILE A 43 -5.76 -18.37 9.93
CA ILE A 43 -4.57 -17.66 9.45
C ILE A 43 -3.81 -18.55 8.47
N TYR A 44 -3.62 -18.03 7.25
CA TYR A 44 -2.88 -18.70 6.19
C TYR A 44 -1.74 -17.78 5.75
N LYS A 45 -0.49 -18.15 5.99
CA LYS A 45 0.71 -17.38 5.68
C LYS A 45 1.56 -18.10 4.64
N GLY A 46 2.06 -17.36 3.64
CA GLY A 46 2.93 -17.91 2.60
C GLY A 46 2.18 -18.71 1.51
N ILE A 47 1.03 -18.19 1.06
CA ILE A 47 0.28 -18.78 -0.06
C ILE A 47 0.89 -18.30 -1.38
N PRO A 48 1.42 -19.17 -2.25
CA PRO A 48 1.97 -18.74 -3.54
C PRO A 48 0.86 -18.26 -4.47
N PHE A 49 1.01 -17.07 -5.04
CA PHE A 49 0.08 -16.52 -6.04
C PHE A 49 0.70 -16.36 -7.43
N ALA A 50 2.03 -16.45 -7.53
CA ALA A 50 2.78 -16.49 -8.77
C ALA A 50 3.98 -17.43 -8.65
N ALA A 51 4.53 -17.85 -9.80
CA ALA A 51 5.78 -18.59 -9.84
C ALA A 51 6.94 -17.73 -9.31
N PRO A 52 7.97 -18.33 -8.65
CA PRO A 52 9.14 -17.61 -8.18
C PRO A 52 9.79 -16.77 -9.30
N PRO A 53 9.97 -15.46 -9.14
CA PRO A 53 10.54 -14.59 -10.16
C PRO A 53 12.08 -14.63 -10.18
N VAL A 54 12.64 -15.83 -10.28
CA VAL A 54 14.08 -16.12 -10.20
C VAL A 54 14.66 -16.54 -11.54
N GLY A 55 15.97 -16.39 -11.73
CA GLY A 55 16.66 -16.82 -12.92
C GLY A 55 16.07 -16.19 -14.19
N GLU A 56 15.60 -17.01 -15.13
CA GLU A 56 14.99 -16.55 -16.37
C GLU A 56 13.67 -15.77 -16.18
N LEU A 57 13.02 -15.88 -15.01
CA LEU A 57 11.82 -15.12 -14.65
C LEU A 57 12.12 -13.79 -13.96
N ARG A 58 13.39 -13.51 -13.61
CA ARG A 58 13.79 -12.20 -13.10
C ARG A 58 13.47 -11.14 -14.15
N TRP A 59 12.81 -10.04 -13.75
CA TRP A 59 12.34 -8.97 -14.65
C TRP A 59 11.37 -9.45 -15.74
N LYS A 60 10.54 -10.42 -15.42
CA LYS A 60 9.34 -10.77 -16.19
C LYS A 60 8.07 -10.49 -15.40
N ALA A 61 6.97 -10.31 -16.12
CA ALA A 61 5.65 -10.30 -15.51
C ALA A 61 5.43 -11.60 -14.72
N PRO A 62 4.67 -11.57 -13.61
CA PRO A 62 4.37 -12.76 -12.82
C PRO A 62 3.80 -13.88 -13.69
N GLN A 63 4.28 -15.10 -13.47
CA GLN A 63 3.82 -16.29 -14.17
C GLN A 63 2.91 -17.12 -13.26
N PRO A 64 2.00 -17.93 -13.82
CA PRO A 64 1.12 -18.79 -13.03
C PRO A 64 1.89 -19.73 -12.11
N VAL A 65 1.33 -19.97 -10.92
CA VAL A 65 1.84 -20.97 -9.98
C VAL A 65 1.70 -22.38 -10.55
N ALA A 66 2.69 -23.23 -10.35
CA ALA A 66 2.59 -24.63 -10.68
C ALA A 66 1.62 -25.34 -9.71
N HIS A 67 0.74 -26.20 -10.25
CA HIS A 67 -0.15 -27.00 -9.42
C HIS A 67 0.64 -28.00 -8.57
N TRP A 68 0.18 -28.23 -7.34
CA TRP A 68 0.81 -29.21 -6.44
C TRP A 68 -0.17 -30.28 -5.99
N GLN A 69 0.39 -31.43 -5.62
CA GLN A 69 -0.35 -32.54 -5.01
C GLN A 69 -0.28 -32.46 -3.48
N GLY A 70 -1.29 -33.02 -2.80
CA GLY A 70 -1.37 -33.00 -1.35
C GLY A 70 -1.73 -31.63 -0.78
N VAL A 71 -1.43 -31.42 0.50
CA VAL A 71 -1.76 -30.20 1.25
C VAL A 71 -0.48 -29.44 1.56
N LYS A 72 -0.36 -28.22 1.03
CA LYS A 72 0.75 -27.30 1.36
C LYS A 72 0.47 -26.60 2.69
N LYS A 73 1.41 -26.65 3.62
CA LYS A 73 1.33 -25.91 4.89
C LYS A 73 1.60 -24.42 4.65
N CYS A 74 0.63 -23.58 4.98
CA CYS A 74 0.68 -22.12 4.88
C CYS A 74 0.54 -21.52 6.29
N ASN A 75 1.54 -21.75 7.14
CA ASN A 75 1.53 -21.42 8.56
C ASN A 75 2.66 -20.45 8.99
N VAL A 76 3.55 -20.07 8.07
CA VAL A 76 4.64 -19.12 8.30
C VAL A 76 4.72 -18.15 7.13
N PHE A 77 5.17 -16.93 7.40
CA PHE A 77 5.46 -15.98 6.33
C PHE A 77 6.54 -16.55 5.40
N ALA A 78 6.38 -16.32 4.11
CA ALA A 78 7.44 -16.56 3.12
C ALA A 78 8.54 -15.50 3.23
N ALA A 79 9.56 -15.62 2.38
CA ALA A 79 10.63 -14.64 2.32
C ALA A 79 10.11 -13.24 1.97
N SER A 80 10.64 -12.23 2.63
CA SER A 80 10.48 -10.84 2.19
C SER A 80 11.19 -10.62 0.85
N PRO A 81 10.72 -9.68 0.01
CA PRO A 81 11.35 -9.38 -1.27
C PRO A 81 12.82 -9.04 -1.12
N MET A 82 13.62 -9.33 -2.14
CA MET A 82 15.06 -9.06 -2.15
C MET A 82 15.33 -7.58 -1.94
N GLN A 83 16.02 -7.25 -0.85
CA GLN A 83 16.33 -5.92 -0.36
C GLN A 83 17.48 -5.97 0.65
N ASN A 84 17.96 -4.82 1.11
CA ASN A 84 18.93 -4.79 2.21
C ASN A 84 18.31 -5.31 3.51
N LYS A 85 19.13 -5.86 4.40
CA LYS A 85 18.67 -6.23 5.74
C LYS A 85 18.12 -5.01 6.47
N PRO A 86 17.01 -5.15 7.20
CA PRO A 86 16.43 -4.03 7.95
C PRO A 86 17.37 -3.57 9.07
N VAL A 87 17.39 -2.26 9.26
CA VAL A 87 18.11 -1.60 10.35
C VAL A 87 17.20 -0.54 10.94
N PRO A 88 16.97 -0.50 12.24
CA PRO A 88 16.21 0.58 12.87
C PRO A 88 16.81 1.95 12.55
N PHE A 89 15.97 2.92 12.23
CA PHE A 89 16.41 4.30 11.98
C PHE A 89 15.29 5.29 12.35
N MET A 90 15.67 6.40 13.00
CA MET A 90 14.75 7.44 13.44
C MET A 90 13.55 6.85 14.23
N MET A 91 12.32 7.08 13.77
CA MET A 91 11.09 6.57 14.34
C MET A 91 10.79 5.09 14.00
N TYR A 92 11.44 4.54 12.99
CA TYR A 92 11.16 3.17 12.53
C TYR A 92 11.96 2.16 13.34
N THR A 93 11.28 1.57 14.32
CA THR A 93 11.80 0.50 15.19
C THR A 93 11.29 -0.87 14.73
N GLU A 94 11.61 -1.92 15.49
CA GLU A 94 11.33 -3.32 15.12
C GLU A 94 9.93 -3.59 14.54
N PRO A 95 8.81 -3.08 15.08
CA PRO A 95 7.47 -3.40 14.57
C PRO A 95 7.23 -2.96 13.12
N TYR A 96 7.96 -1.93 12.67
CA TYR A 96 7.90 -1.40 11.30
C TYR A 96 8.82 -2.13 10.32
N LEU A 97 9.68 -3.01 10.82
CA LEU A 97 10.71 -3.65 10.02
C LEU A 97 10.31 -5.08 9.66
N ILE A 98 10.69 -5.52 8.48
CA ILE A 98 10.63 -6.94 8.13
C ILE A 98 11.59 -7.75 9.00
N PRO A 99 11.38 -9.06 9.19
CA PRO A 99 12.38 -9.94 9.76
C PRO A 99 13.70 -9.89 8.96
N SER A 100 14.83 -9.99 9.64
CA SER A 100 16.16 -9.97 9.00
C SER A 100 16.41 -11.17 8.07
N SER A 101 15.55 -12.19 8.09
CA SER A 101 15.62 -13.42 7.30
C SER A 101 14.27 -14.15 7.39
N PRO A 102 13.82 -14.86 6.34
CA PRO A 102 14.42 -14.92 5.01
C PRO A 102 14.11 -13.68 4.13
N ILE A 103 15.08 -13.28 3.32
CA ILE A 103 14.95 -12.26 2.26
C ILE A 103 15.37 -12.92 0.96
N ASN A 104 14.53 -12.92 -0.08
CA ASN A 104 14.78 -13.67 -1.32
C ASN A 104 14.02 -13.07 -2.51
N GLU A 105 14.45 -13.39 -3.74
CA GLU A 105 13.67 -13.11 -4.94
C GLU A 105 12.39 -13.98 -5.01
N ASP A 106 12.43 -15.21 -4.47
CA ASP A 106 11.24 -16.07 -4.32
C ASP A 106 10.36 -15.55 -3.19
N CYS A 107 9.55 -14.52 -3.49
CA CYS A 107 8.81 -13.73 -2.51
C CYS A 107 7.33 -13.52 -2.84
N LEU A 108 6.80 -14.09 -3.93
CA LEU A 108 5.43 -13.84 -4.38
C LEU A 108 4.41 -14.75 -3.67
N TYR A 109 4.25 -14.53 -2.36
CA TYR A 109 3.40 -15.30 -1.46
C TYR A 109 2.56 -14.38 -0.59
N LEU A 110 1.25 -14.44 -0.72
CA LEU A 110 0.31 -13.62 0.08
C LEU A 110 -0.12 -14.33 1.37
N ASN A 111 -0.79 -13.58 2.25
CA ASN A 111 -1.30 -14.09 3.51
C ASN A 111 -2.76 -13.71 3.67
N VAL A 112 -3.56 -14.55 4.36
CA VAL A 112 -4.99 -14.36 4.57
C VAL A 112 -5.34 -14.60 6.03
N TRP A 113 -6.13 -13.70 6.62
CA TRP A 113 -6.77 -13.83 7.94
C TRP A 113 -8.28 -13.74 7.77
N THR A 114 -9.02 -14.65 8.37
CA THR A 114 -10.47 -14.69 8.28
C THR A 114 -11.13 -15.30 9.51
N THR A 115 -12.25 -14.75 9.93
CA THR A 115 -13.14 -15.32 10.94
C THR A 115 -14.27 -16.15 10.31
N ALA A 116 -14.28 -16.29 8.98
CA ALA A 116 -15.32 -17.05 8.28
C ALA A 116 -15.28 -18.54 8.65
N LYS A 117 -16.45 -19.11 8.88
CA LYS A 117 -16.65 -20.52 9.18
C LYS A 117 -16.98 -21.35 7.95
N SER A 118 -17.34 -20.69 6.86
CA SER A 118 -17.69 -21.31 5.58
C SER A 118 -17.38 -20.39 4.40
N SER A 119 -17.20 -20.96 3.22
CA SER A 119 -16.99 -20.22 1.95
C SER A 119 -18.21 -19.39 1.49
N GLY A 120 -19.38 -19.59 2.11
CA GLY A 120 -20.63 -18.89 1.72
C GLY A 120 -20.86 -17.55 2.41
N GLU A 121 -20.03 -17.13 3.36
CA GLU A 121 -20.26 -15.94 4.19
C GLU A 121 -20.13 -14.62 3.44
N LYS A 122 -19.33 -14.57 2.37
CA LYS A 122 -19.14 -13.39 1.50
C LYS A 122 -18.74 -12.13 2.29
N LYS A 123 -17.77 -12.27 3.18
CA LYS A 123 -17.22 -11.14 3.93
C LYS A 123 -16.50 -10.16 3.01
N PRO A 124 -16.55 -8.84 3.28
CA PRO A 124 -15.72 -7.86 2.58
C PRO A 124 -14.23 -8.22 2.69
N VAL A 125 -13.46 -7.92 1.65
CA VAL A 125 -12.03 -8.22 1.57
C VAL A 125 -11.23 -6.94 1.64
N MET A 126 -10.28 -6.84 2.56
CA MET A 126 -9.30 -5.75 2.65
C MET A 126 -7.93 -6.27 2.24
N VAL A 127 -7.28 -5.60 1.27
CA VAL A 127 -6.00 -6.02 0.69
C VAL A 127 -4.93 -4.99 1.02
N TRP A 128 -4.02 -5.33 1.93
CA TRP A 128 -2.92 -4.47 2.36
C TRP A 128 -1.73 -4.52 1.41
N ILE A 129 -1.26 -3.34 1.00
CA ILE A 129 -0.08 -3.09 0.18
C ILE A 129 0.89 -2.23 0.99
N TYR A 130 2.02 -2.78 1.39
CA TYR A 130 2.98 -2.12 2.26
C TYR A 130 3.74 -0.97 1.57
N GLY A 131 4.28 -0.04 2.38
CA GLY A 131 5.17 1.02 1.97
C GLY A 131 6.65 0.63 1.91
N GLY A 132 7.54 1.63 2.02
CA GLY A 132 9.00 1.43 2.02
C GLY A 132 9.69 2.01 0.78
N GLY A 133 9.14 3.09 0.19
CA GLY A 133 9.76 3.85 -0.89
C GLY A 133 10.05 3.07 -2.17
N PHE A 134 9.35 1.96 -2.39
CA PHE A 134 9.60 1.00 -3.47
C PHE A 134 10.97 0.30 -3.42
N VAL A 135 11.76 0.51 -2.39
CA VAL A 135 13.10 -0.08 -2.22
C VAL A 135 13.18 -1.13 -1.12
N SER A 136 12.19 -1.13 -0.23
CA SER A 136 12.14 -2.04 0.93
C SER A 136 10.68 -2.34 1.31
N GLY A 137 10.49 -3.18 2.34
CA GLY A 137 9.20 -3.56 2.88
C GLY A 137 8.88 -5.04 2.68
N GLY A 138 7.75 -5.46 3.23
CA GLY A 138 7.28 -6.85 3.15
C GLY A 138 6.07 -7.08 4.03
N THR A 139 5.39 -8.19 3.85
CA THR A 139 4.14 -8.52 4.55
C THR A 139 4.35 -9.01 5.99
N ALA A 140 5.60 -9.24 6.40
CA ALA A 140 5.92 -9.84 7.70
C ALA A 140 6.28 -8.81 8.79
N CYS A 141 6.10 -7.50 8.54
CA CYS A 141 6.18 -6.50 9.61
C CYS A 141 5.08 -6.71 10.63
N ALA A 142 5.40 -6.62 11.92
CA ALA A 142 4.45 -6.91 12.99
C ALA A 142 3.20 -6.01 12.95
N ILE A 143 3.38 -4.73 12.62
CA ILE A 143 2.26 -3.78 12.50
C ILE A 143 1.26 -4.10 11.40
N TYR A 144 1.54 -5.05 10.51
CA TYR A 144 0.67 -5.47 9.40
C TYR A 144 -0.09 -6.76 9.70
N ASP A 145 -0.08 -7.26 10.94
CA ASP A 145 -0.84 -8.45 11.29
C ASP A 145 -2.34 -8.22 11.06
N GLY A 146 -2.99 -9.20 10.46
CA GLY A 146 -4.39 -9.09 10.05
C GLY A 146 -5.39 -9.62 11.09
N GLU A 147 -4.94 -10.10 12.25
CA GLU A 147 -5.82 -10.79 13.21
C GLU A 147 -6.93 -9.88 13.73
N ASN A 148 -6.59 -8.68 14.21
CA ASN A 148 -7.58 -7.78 14.80
C ASN A 148 -8.54 -7.19 13.76
N ILE A 149 -8.04 -6.86 12.59
CA ILE A 149 -8.89 -6.41 11.48
C ILE A 149 -9.85 -7.51 11.03
N ALA A 150 -9.41 -8.76 10.97
CA ALA A 150 -10.27 -9.88 10.62
C ALA A 150 -11.40 -10.08 11.66
N LYS A 151 -11.15 -9.81 12.94
CA LYS A 151 -12.18 -9.82 14.01
C LYS A 151 -13.26 -8.74 13.83
N LYS A 152 -13.02 -7.72 12.99
CA LYS A 152 -14.02 -6.70 12.61
C LYS A 152 -14.88 -7.13 11.40
N ASP A 153 -15.01 -8.43 11.17
CA ASP A 153 -15.89 -9.04 10.15
C ASP A 153 -15.49 -8.73 8.70
N VAL A 154 -14.21 -8.82 8.41
CA VAL A 154 -13.62 -8.75 7.08
C VAL A 154 -12.65 -9.91 6.86
N VAL A 155 -12.36 -10.24 5.60
CA VAL A 155 -11.20 -11.04 5.23
C VAL A 155 -10.05 -10.09 4.96
N PHE A 156 -8.96 -10.21 5.73
CA PHE A 156 -7.77 -9.40 5.52
C PHE A 156 -6.73 -10.18 4.72
N VAL A 157 -6.14 -9.54 3.72
CA VAL A 157 -5.12 -10.12 2.85
C VAL A 157 -3.93 -9.17 2.79
N SER A 158 -2.72 -9.65 3.04
CA SER A 158 -1.50 -8.87 2.79
C SER A 158 -0.76 -9.43 1.57
N ILE A 159 -0.42 -8.56 0.63
CA ILE A 159 0.22 -8.96 -0.63
C ILE A 159 1.63 -8.39 -0.74
N PRO A 160 2.62 -9.21 -1.11
CA PRO A 160 3.96 -8.73 -1.42
C PRO A 160 4.06 -8.28 -2.88
N TYR A 161 5.12 -7.51 -3.15
CA TYR A 161 5.57 -7.15 -4.49
C TYR A 161 7.08 -7.00 -4.51
N ARG A 162 7.71 -7.21 -5.67
CA ARG A 162 9.16 -7.00 -5.84
C ARG A 162 9.52 -5.54 -5.64
N VAL A 163 10.63 -5.28 -4.96
CA VAL A 163 11.13 -3.93 -4.66
C VAL A 163 12.49 -3.69 -5.29
N GLY A 164 12.96 -2.44 -5.26
CA GLY A 164 14.29 -2.10 -5.74
C GLY A 164 14.47 -2.39 -7.24
N VAL A 165 15.67 -2.72 -7.60
CA VAL A 165 16.04 -3.10 -8.98
C VAL A 165 15.26 -4.32 -9.49
N PHE A 166 14.82 -5.20 -8.60
CA PHE A 166 14.06 -6.40 -8.97
C PHE A 166 12.61 -6.08 -9.38
N GLY A 167 12.05 -4.99 -8.84
CA GLY A 167 10.69 -4.54 -9.14
C GLY A 167 10.59 -3.46 -10.22
N PHE A 168 11.68 -2.70 -10.46
CA PHE A 168 11.59 -1.44 -11.22
C PHE A 168 12.68 -1.25 -12.30
N LEU A 169 13.51 -2.24 -12.58
CA LEU A 169 14.48 -2.12 -13.68
C LEU A 169 13.77 -2.07 -15.03
N ALA A 170 13.91 -0.95 -15.76
CA ALA A 170 13.56 -0.85 -17.18
C ALA A 170 14.82 -0.87 -18.04
N HIS A 171 14.75 -1.48 -19.21
CA HIS A 171 15.83 -1.52 -20.19
C HIS A 171 15.26 -1.83 -21.57
N PRO A 172 15.80 -1.31 -22.69
CA PRO A 172 15.29 -1.59 -24.04
C PRO A 172 15.18 -3.08 -24.38
N GLU A 173 16.13 -3.92 -23.93
CA GLU A 173 16.04 -5.38 -24.11
C GLU A 173 14.86 -5.98 -23.36
N LEU A 174 14.59 -5.55 -22.11
CA LEU A 174 13.45 -6.00 -21.30
C LEU A 174 12.12 -5.56 -21.93
N THR A 175 12.06 -4.33 -22.41
CA THR A 175 10.89 -3.79 -23.14
C THR A 175 10.62 -4.61 -24.41
N LYS A 176 11.66 -4.93 -25.17
CA LYS A 176 11.56 -5.74 -26.38
C LYS A 176 11.10 -7.19 -26.09
N GLU A 177 11.58 -7.78 -24.98
CA GLU A 177 11.23 -9.13 -24.54
C GLU A 177 9.78 -9.21 -24.05
N SER A 178 9.24 -8.13 -23.51
CA SER A 178 7.93 -8.06 -22.89
C SER A 178 6.80 -8.12 -23.92
N LYS A 179 5.74 -8.89 -23.61
CA LYS A 179 4.50 -8.91 -24.43
C LYS A 179 3.80 -7.55 -24.46
N GLY A 180 3.85 -6.80 -23.37
CA GLY A 180 3.28 -5.45 -23.22
C GLY A 180 4.14 -4.37 -23.86
N LYS A 181 5.30 -4.70 -24.39
CA LYS A 181 6.32 -3.75 -24.90
C LYS A 181 6.65 -2.67 -23.86
N SER A 182 6.74 -3.08 -22.60
CA SER A 182 7.02 -2.24 -21.45
C SER A 182 7.96 -2.94 -20.48
N SER A 183 8.66 -2.19 -19.63
CA SER A 183 9.50 -2.71 -18.55
C SER A 183 9.51 -1.73 -17.37
N GLY A 184 9.95 -2.18 -16.20
CA GLY A 184 10.08 -1.34 -15.01
C GLY A 184 8.89 -1.34 -14.05
N ASN A 185 7.75 -1.92 -14.40
CA ASN A 185 6.56 -1.98 -13.53
C ASN A 185 6.27 -3.39 -12.98
N TYR A 186 7.31 -4.20 -12.74
CA TYR A 186 7.09 -5.58 -12.26
C TYR A 186 6.43 -5.63 -10.89
N ALA A 187 6.71 -4.65 -10.02
CA ALA A 187 6.06 -4.49 -8.73
C ALA A 187 4.54 -4.30 -8.85
N LEU A 188 4.09 -3.42 -9.74
CA LEU A 188 2.66 -3.20 -10.00
C LEU A 188 2.01 -4.44 -10.66
N LEU A 189 2.72 -5.12 -11.54
CA LEU A 189 2.26 -6.38 -12.12
C LEU A 189 2.13 -7.49 -11.07
N ASP A 190 3.02 -7.55 -10.06
CA ASP A 190 2.91 -8.48 -8.93
C ASP A 190 1.63 -8.23 -8.12
N GLN A 191 1.32 -6.95 -7.84
CA GLN A 191 0.10 -6.54 -7.15
C GLN A 191 -1.16 -6.90 -7.96
N ILE A 192 -1.16 -6.64 -9.27
CA ILE A 192 -2.26 -7.03 -10.17
C ILE A 192 -2.43 -8.55 -10.19
N ALA A 193 -1.34 -9.32 -10.23
CA ALA A 193 -1.41 -10.79 -10.17
C ALA A 193 -1.99 -11.30 -8.84
N ALA A 194 -1.62 -10.68 -7.72
CA ALA A 194 -2.21 -10.99 -6.41
C ALA A 194 -3.71 -10.68 -6.37
N LEU A 195 -4.13 -9.55 -6.95
CA LEU A 195 -5.56 -9.20 -7.06
C LEU A 195 -6.33 -10.20 -7.95
N HIS A 196 -5.75 -10.67 -9.05
CA HIS A 196 -6.34 -11.75 -9.86
C HIS A 196 -6.43 -13.06 -9.07
N TRP A 197 -5.44 -13.38 -8.24
CA TRP A 197 -5.52 -14.54 -7.35
C TRP A 197 -6.66 -14.39 -6.36
N ILE A 198 -6.86 -13.22 -5.76
CA ILE A 198 -7.96 -12.91 -4.85
C ILE A 198 -9.30 -13.11 -5.55
N GLN A 199 -9.47 -12.60 -6.76
CA GLN A 199 -10.71 -12.79 -7.54
C GLN A 199 -11.06 -14.26 -7.75
N LYS A 200 -10.06 -15.14 -7.91
CA LYS A 200 -10.27 -16.58 -8.14
C LYS A 200 -10.49 -17.38 -6.85
N ASN A 201 -9.84 -17.00 -5.75
CA ASN A 201 -9.66 -17.89 -4.61
C ASN A 201 -10.31 -17.41 -3.32
N ILE A 202 -10.58 -16.11 -3.16
CA ILE A 202 -10.94 -15.55 -1.85
C ILE A 202 -12.29 -16.06 -1.32
N ALA A 203 -13.19 -16.50 -2.21
CA ALA A 203 -14.44 -17.13 -1.82
C ALA A 203 -14.24 -18.41 -0.98
N ALA A 204 -13.15 -19.16 -1.21
CA ALA A 204 -12.80 -20.32 -0.42
C ALA A 204 -12.46 -19.97 1.05
N PHE A 205 -12.04 -18.72 1.29
CA PHE A 205 -11.76 -18.17 2.62
C PHE A 205 -12.96 -17.41 3.23
N GLY A 206 -14.13 -17.50 2.61
CA GLY A 206 -15.36 -16.81 3.03
C GLY A 206 -15.42 -15.34 2.60
N GLY A 207 -14.51 -14.87 1.74
CA GLY A 207 -14.50 -13.51 1.22
C GLY A 207 -15.39 -13.32 -0.02
N ASP A 208 -15.83 -12.08 -0.27
CA ASP A 208 -16.55 -11.68 -1.48
C ASP A 208 -15.59 -11.04 -2.49
N ALA A 209 -15.30 -11.72 -3.58
CA ALA A 209 -14.49 -11.21 -4.69
C ALA A 209 -15.08 -9.93 -5.34
N ASN A 210 -16.40 -9.70 -5.20
CA ASN A 210 -17.06 -8.49 -5.67
C ASN A 210 -17.02 -7.34 -4.65
N ASN A 211 -16.45 -7.54 -3.47
CA ASN A 211 -16.38 -6.54 -2.41
C ASN A 211 -14.94 -6.41 -1.87
N VAL A 212 -14.01 -6.09 -2.76
CA VAL A 212 -12.59 -5.93 -2.47
C VAL A 212 -12.25 -4.45 -2.31
N THR A 213 -11.53 -4.11 -1.25
CA THR A 213 -10.94 -2.79 -0.98
C THR A 213 -9.43 -2.96 -0.93
N ILE A 214 -8.69 -2.24 -1.77
CA ILE A 214 -7.23 -2.14 -1.67
C ILE A 214 -6.87 -1.03 -0.69
N ILE A 215 -5.86 -1.29 0.13
CA ILE A 215 -5.38 -0.34 1.14
C ILE A 215 -3.85 -0.33 1.15
N GLY A 216 -3.24 0.83 1.26
CA GLY A 216 -1.80 0.94 1.35
C GLY A 216 -1.34 2.26 1.92
N GLN A 217 -0.13 2.25 2.47
CA GLN A 217 0.50 3.42 3.08
C GLN A 217 1.81 3.75 2.36
N SER A 218 2.16 5.07 2.23
CA SER A 218 3.42 5.49 1.58
C SER A 218 3.53 4.94 0.15
N ALA A 219 4.62 4.24 -0.19
CA ALA A 219 4.75 3.55 -1.49
C ALA A 219 3.59 2.58 -1.79
N GLY A 220 2.95 2.02 -0.75
CA GLY A 220 1.70 1.27 -0.87
C GLY A 220 0.53 2.14 -1.30
N ALA A 221 0.40 3.37 -0.78
CA ALA A 221 -0.61 4.34 -1.21
C ALA A 221 -0.35 4.84 -2.64
N PHE A 222 0.90 5.08 -3.00
CA PHE A 222 1.29 5.32 -4.41
C PHE A 222 0.91 4.16 -5.31
N SER A 223 1.11 2.91 -4.85
CA SER A 223 0.67 1.71 -5.57
C SER A 223 -0.85 1.66 -5.71
N VAL A 224 -1.61 1.95 -4.64
CA VAL A 224 -3.08 2.04 -4.68
C VAL A 224 -3.53 3.05 -5.74
N ASN A 225 -2.93 4.25 -5.75
CA ASN A 225 -3.24 5.28 -6.74
C ASN A 225 -2.89 4.83 -8.18
N ALA A 226 -1.72 4.19 -8.38
CA ALA A 226 -1.33 3.60 -9.66
C ALA A 226 -2.29 2.48 -10.13
N LEU A 227 -2.77 1.63 -9.21
CA LEU A 227 -3.74 0.58 -9.54
C LEU A 227 -5.10 1.15 -9.92
N VAL A 228 -5.54 2.24 -9.26
CA VAL A 228 -6.76 2.96 -9.66
C VAL A 228 -6.60 3.58 -11.05
N ALA A 229 -5.41 4.08 -11.39
CA ALA A 229 -5.09 4.62 -12.72
C ALA A 229 -4.90 3.54 -13.80
N SER A 230 -4.61 2.28 -13.41
CA SER A 230 -4.24 1.23 -14.36
C SER A 230 -5.45 0.52 -14.99
N PRO A 231 -5.56 0.46 -16.32
CA PRO A 231 -6.59 -0.32 -16.98
C PRO A 231 -6.46 -1.83 -16.73
N LEU A 232 -5.26 -2.33 -16.36
CA LEU A 232 -5.03 -3.74 -16.07
C LEU A 232 -5.63 -4.18 -14.73
N ALA A 233 -5.95 -3.24 -13.85
CA ALA A 233 -6.57 -3.50 -12.55
C ALA A 233 -8.10 -3.28 -12.57
N LYS A 234 -8.68 -2.99 -13.73
CA LYS A 234 -10.12 -2.70 -13.88
C LYS A 234 -10.97 -3.87 -13.40
N GLY A 235 -11.89 -3.58 -12.47
CA GLY A 235 -12.85 -4.55 -11.93
C GLY A 235 -12.28 -5.49 -10.87
N LEU A 236 -11.00 -5.35 -10.46
CA LEU A 236 -10.38 -6.21 -9.44
C LEU A 236 -10.69 -5.74 -8.01
N PHE A 237 -11.14 -4.51 -7.83
CA PHE A 237 -11.56 -3.93 -6.54
C PHE A 237 -12.64 -2.86 -6.76
N LYS A 238 -13.35 -2.51 -5.70
CA LYS A 238 -14.40 -1.48 -5.70
C LYS A 238 -14.04 -0.24 -4.90
N ARG A 239 -13.05 -0.31 -4.03
CA ARG A 239 -12.68 0.78 -3.13
C ARG A 239 -11.18 0.84 -2.96
N ALA A 240 -10.70 2.03 -2.63
CA ALA A 240 -9.31 2.33 -2.40
C ALA A 240 -9.14 3.13 -1.11
N ILE A 241 -8.22 2.71 -0.24
CA ILE A 241 -7.76 3.47 0.92
C ILE A 241 -6.28 3.78 0.69
N ALA A 242 -5.93 5.06 0.68
CA ALA A 242 -4.56 5.51 0.45
C ALA A 242 -4.09 6.38 1.62
N GLU A 243 -3.17 5.86 2.40
CA GLU A 243 -2.62 6.52 3.59
C GLU A 243 -1.29 7.17 3.22
N SER A 244 -1.23 8.50 3.23
CA SER A 244 -0.02 9.28 2.93
C SER A 244 0.61 8.95 1.58
N GLY A 245 -0.13 9.21 0.46
CA GLY A 245 0.43 9.01 -0.87
C GLY A 245 -0.54 9.21 -2.03
N GLY A 246 0.03 9.58 -3.17
CA GLY A 246 -0.62 9.77 -4.47
C GLY A 246 0.41 10.18 -5.52
N MET A 247 0.05 10.14 -6.80
CA MET A 247 0.97 10.32 -7.92
C MET A 247 0.57 11.48 -8.83
N PHE A 248 0.20 12.62 -8.23
CA PHE A 248 -0.33 13.76 -8.97
C PHE A 248 0.70 14.88 -9.22
N SER A 249 1.90 14.84 -8.60
CA SER A 249 2.92 15.85 -8.85
C SER A 249 3.72 15.55 -10.12
N THR A 250 4.20 16.62 -10.76
CA THR A 250 5.08 16.52 -11.93
C THR A 250 6.53 16.15 -11.56
N ASP A 251 6.87 16.17 -10.27
CA ASP A 251 8.24 16.06 -9.75
C ASP A 251 8.73 14.61 -9.56
N GLY A 252 8.13 13.66 -10.30
CA GLY A 252 8.76 12.35 -10.48
C GLY A 252 8.32 11.25 -9.52
N ASN A 253 7.06 11.22 -9.10
CA ASN A 253 6.48 10.04 -8.47
C ASN A 253 6.35 8.86 -9.47
N ALA A 254 6.25 9.17 -10.78
CA ALA A 254 6.46 8.26 -11.89
C ALA A 254 7.42 8.88 -12.91
N ILE A 255 8.12 8.04 -13.67
CA ILE A 255 9.06 8.49 -14.70
C ILE A 255 8.66 7.92 -16.07
N SER A 256 9.00 8.61 -17.17
CA SER A 256 8.72 8.08 -18.50
C SER A 256 9.51 6.81 -18.76
N LEU A 257 8.99 5.92 -19.63
CA LEU A 257 9.69 4.69 -20.02
C LEU A 257 11.09 5.01 -20.59
N GLN A 258 11.20 6.06 -21.40
CA GLN A 258 12.48 6.47 -21.95
C GLN A 258 13.51 6.85 -20.86
N ALA A 259 13.09 7.60 -19.84
CA ALA A 259 13.95 7.96 -18.72
C ALA A 259 14.30 6.72 -17.86
N ALA A 260 13.35 5.81 -17.65
CA ALA A 260 13.57 4.57 -16.93
C ALA A 260 14.53 3.63 -17.66
N GLU A 261 14.39 3.48 -18.97
CA GLU A 261 15.32 2.71 -19.82
C GLU A 261 16.72 3.30 -19.81
N LYS A 262 16.84 4.63 -19.87
CA LYS A 262 18.14 5.32 -19.77
C LYS A 262 18.82 5.04 -18.42
N ASN A 263 18.06 5.09 -17.32
CA ASN A 263 18.57 4.71 -15.99
C ASN A 263 19.05 3.25 -15.96
N GLY A 264 18.33 2.36 -16.63
CA GLY A 264 18.71 0.95 -16.77
C GLY A 264 19.99 0.76 -17.59
N GLU A 265 20.12 1.45 -18.75
CA GLU A 265 21.35 1.44 -19.55
C GLU A 265 22.56 1.95 -18.74
N ASP A 266 22.38 3.02 -17.95
CA ASP A 266 23.46 3.56 -17.12
C ASP A 266 23.82 2.59 -15.97
N PHE A 267 22.82 1.89 -15.43
CA PHE A 267 23.06 0.80 -14.49
C PHE A 267 23.84 -0.36 -15.13
N PHE A 268 23.50 -0.78 -16.36
CA PHE A 268 24.24 -1.80 -17.10
C PHE A 268 25.70 -1.39 -17.33
N LYS A 269 25.93 -0.14 -17.77
CA LYS A 269 27.29 0.41 -17.95
C LYS A 269 28.11 0.37 -16.66
N LYS A 270 27.50 0.77 -15.53
CA LYS A 270 28.14 0.73 -14.22
C LYS A 270 28.59 -0.68 -13.81
N LEU A 271 27.85 -1.70 -14.25
CA LEU A 271 28.13 -3.11 -13.95
C LEU A 271 29.00 -3.80 -15.02
N ASN A 272 29.36 -3.10 -16.11
CA ASN A 272 29.99 -3.69 -17.30
C ASN A 272 29.16 -4.86 -17.87
N ALA A 273 27.82 -4.81 -17.72
CA ALA A 273 26.93 -5.83 -18.23
C ALA A 273 26.67 -5.61 -19.71
N THR A 274 26.70 -6.70 -20.50
CA THR A 274 26.53 -6.66 -21.95
C THR A 274 25.13 -7.04 -22.41
N SER A 275 24.32 -7.62 -21.52
CA SER A 275 22.94 -8.06 -21.81
C SER A 275 22.13 -8.31 -20.55
N VAL A 276 20.80 -8.36 -20.70
CA VAL A 276 19.86 -8.79 -19.65
C VAL A 276 20.18 -10.23 -19.20
N GLU A 277 20.53 -11.13 -20.12
CA GLU A 277 20.91 -12.50 -19.80
C GLU A 277 22.13 -12.56 -18.87
N ALA A 278 23.14 -11.72 -19.11
CA ALA A 278 24.31 -11.61 -18.23
C ALA A 278 23.92 -11.15 -16.82
N LEU A 279 23.03 -10.16 -16.69
CA LEU A 279 22.54 -9.70 -15.39
C LEU A 279 21.69 -10.75 -14.66
N ARG A 280 20.89 -11.54 -15.37
CA ARG A 280 20.11 -12.64 -14.77
C ARG A 280 20.98 -13.69 -14.11
N LYS A 281 22.24 -13.84 -14.53
CA LYS A 281 23.22 -14.77 -13.93
C LYS A 281 23.88 -14.24 -12.66
N ILE A 282 23.78 -12.94 -12.39
CA ILE A 282 24.35 -12.36 -11.16
C ILE A 282 23.51 -12.81 -9.95
N PRO A 283 24.14 -13.35 -8.88
CA PRO A 283 23.42 -13.69 -7.65
C PRO A 283 22.66 -12.48 -7.10
N ALA A 284 21.46 -12.70 -6.56
CA ALA A 284 20.58 -11.63 -6.08
C ALA A 284 21.23 -10.72 -5.04
N ASP A 285 21.94 -11.29 -4.04
CA ASP A 285 22.67 -10.51 -3.02
C ASP A 285 23.73 -9.60 -3.61
N SER A 286 24.43 -10.06 -4.64
CA SER A 286 25.45 -9.26 -5.34
C SER A 286 24.78 -8.14 -6.14
N LEU A 287 23.70 -8.45 -6.85
CA LEU A 287 22.94 -7.47 -7.61
C LEU A 287 22.34 -6.39 -6.69
N GLN A 288 21.77 -6.78 -5.54
CA GLN A 288 21.23 -5.85 -4.55
C GLN A 288 22.29 -4.85 -4.06
N LYS A 289 23.49 -5.32 -3.74
CA LYS A 289 24.62 -4.46 -3.32
C LYS A 289 25.02 -3.48 -4.42
N LEU A 290 25.08 -3.95 -5.66
CA LEU A 290 25.44 -3.14 -6.84
C LEU A 290 24.37 -2.11 -7.17
N ALA A 291 23.12 -2.37 -6.82
CA ALA A 291 21.96 -1.52 -7.04
C ALA A 291 21.69 -0.49 -5.92
N ALA A 292 22.61 -0.27 -4.99
CA ALA A 292 22.38 0.62 -3.84
C ALA A 292 21.97 2.07 -4.20
N SER A 293 22.34 2.55 -5.40
CA SER A 293 21.96 3.87 -5.91
C SER A 293 20.92 3.81 -7.03
N PHE A 294 20.29 2.65 -7.24
CA PHE A 294 19.26 2.51 -8.27
C PHE A 294 17.96 3.19 -7.82
N ARG A 295 17.44 4.10 -8.65
CA ARG A 295 16.17 4.77 -8.37
C ARG A 295 15.01 3.86 -8.75
N SER A 296 14.21 3.48 -7.77
CA SER A 296 12.99 2.69 -7.96
C SER A 296 11.79 3.61 -7.98
N ALA A 297 11.03 3.60 -9.05
CA ALA A 297 9.78 4.36 -9.20
C ALA A 297 8.88 3.70 -10.24
N PRO A 298 7.56 3.84 -10.15
CA PRO A 298 6.63 3.47 -11.20
C PRO A 298 6.97 4.14 -12.54
N VAL A 299 6.67 3.47 -13.64
CA VAL A 299 7.02 3.92 -14.99
C VAL A 299 5.76 4.19 -15.80
N ILE A 300 5.68 5.36 -16.42
CA ILE A 300 4.67 5.68 -17.43
C ILE A 300 5.09 4.96 -18.71
N ASP A 301 4.55 3.74 -18.89
CA ASP A 301 5.06 2.76 -19.85
C ASP A 301 4.10 2.49 -21.02
N GLY A 302 2.94 3.17 -21.03
CA GLY A 302 1.93 2.95 -22.07
C GLY A 302 1.13 1.65 -21.91
N TYR A 303 1.39 0.84 -20.85
CA TYR A 303 0.78 -0.47 -20.63
C TYR A 303 0.19 -0.62 -19.23
N VAL A 304 1.01 -0.58 -18.18
CA VAL A 304 0.54 -0.60 -16.78
C VAL A 304 0.03 0.78 -16.39
N LEU A 305 0.80 1.81 -16.69
CA LEU A 305 0.43 3.22 -16.58
C LEU A 305 0.47 3.84 -17.98
N PRO A 306 -0.68 3.95 -18.65
CA PRO A 306 -0.71 4.40 -20.06
C PRO A 306 -0.33 5.87 -20.24
N LYS A 307 -0.52 6.70 -19.22
CA LYS A 307 -0.22 8.15 -19.20
C LYS A 307 0.23 8.58 -17.80
N ASP A 308 0.58 9.86 -17.65
CA ASP A 308 0.73 10.49 -16.34
C ASP A 308 -0.56 10.30 -15.51
N VAL A 309 -0.40 9.98 -14.23
CA VAL A 309 -1.56 9.64 -13.36
C VAL A 309 -2.50 10.83 -13.21
N TYR A 310 -1.95 12.06 -13.10
CA TYR A 310 -2.80 13.25 -13.07
C TYR A 310 -3.66 13.38 -14.34
N ASP A 311 -3.09 13.11 -15.51
CA ASP A 311 -3.82 13.20 -16.78
C ASP A 311 -4.92 12.15 -16.87
N ILE A 312 -4.67 10.92 -16.37
CA ILE A 312 -5.69 9.86 -16.29
C ILE A 312 -6.89 10.32 -15.47
N PHE A 313 -6.66 10.85 -14.26
CA PHE A 313 -7.73 11.32 -13.37
C PHE A 313 -8.40 12.60 -13.88
N ASN A 314 -7.62 13.54 -14.43
CA ASN A 314 -8.16 14.78 -14.99
C ASN A 314 -9.05 14.52 -16.20
N ASN A 315 -8.80 13.45 -16.95
CA ASN A 315 -9.59 13.05 -18.13
C ASN A 315 -10.68 12.02 -17.79
N ASP A 316 -10.85 11.63 -16.51
CA ASP A 316 -11.85 10.65 -16.08
C ASP A 316 -11.63 9.26 -16.71
N GLU A 317 -10.37 8.84 -16.83
CA GLU A 317 -9.96 7.56 -17.41
C GLU A 317 -9.61 6.50 -16.36
N GLN A 318 -9.61 6.86 -15.07
CA GLN A 318 -9.32 5.96 -13.95
C GLN A 318 -10.44 4.92 -13.71
N ASN A 319 -10.14 3.91 -12.92
CA ASN A 319 -11.15 2.98 -12.43
C ASN A 319 -12.09 3.69 -11.46
N ASP A 320 -13.39 3.56 -11.68
CA ASP A 320 -14.45 4.17 -10.86
C ASP A 320 -14.57 3.42 -9.52
N VAL A 321 -14.03 3.99 -8.44
CA VAL A 321 -13.98 3.40 -7.10
C VAL A 321 -14.23 4.46 -6.02
N ALA A 322 -14.83 4.07 -4.90
CA ALA A 322 -14.90 4.95 -3.73
C ALA A 322 -13.50 5.07 -3.08
N VAL A 323 -13.17 6.27 -2.60
CA VAL A 323 -11.83 6.61 -2.09
C VAL A 323 -11.90 7.10 -0.65
N LEU A 324 -10.99 6.58 0.20
CA LEU A 324 -10.64 7.14 1.49
C LEU A 324 -9.14 7.44 1.45
N THR A 325 -8.74 8.68 1.72
CA THR A 325 -7.34 9.10 1.66
C THR A 325 -7.04 10.12 2.75
N GLY A 326 -5.77 10.36 3.04
CA GLY A 326 -5.37 11.33 4.04
C GLY A 326 -3.88 11.31 4.30
N TRP A 327 -3.47 12.01 5.36
CA TRP A 327 -2.06 12.15 5.74
C TRP A 327 -1.90 12.36 7.23
N ASN A 328 -0.66 12.33 7.71
CA ASN A 328 -0.32 12.60 9.10
C ASN A 328 0.17 14.05 9.28
N ALA A 329 -0.06 14.64 10.44
CA ALA A 329 0.33 16.02 10.71
C ALA A 329 1.84 16.25 10.54
N ASP A 330 2.66 15.26 10.93
CA ASP A 330 4.12 15.33 10.85
C ASP A 330 4.69 14.33 9.83
N ASP A 331 4.04 14.19 8.68
CA ASP A 331 4.38 13.27 7.58
C ASP A 331 5.70 13.61 6.87
N GLY A 332 6.33 14.74 7.20
CA GLY A 332 7.57 15.20 6.59
C GLY A 332 8.79 14.42 7.07
N PHE A 333 9.85 14.45 6.28
CA PHE A 333 11.16 13.95 6.71
C PHE A 333 12.06 15.13 7.09
N PRO A 334 12.70 15.12 8.26
CA PRO A 334 13.60 16.19 8.67
C PRO A 334 14.81 16.30 7.74
N SER A 335 15.22 17.53 7.44
CA SER A 335 16.41 17.83 6.66
C SER A 335 17.51 18.38 7.58
N ASN A 336 18.72 17.82 7.45
CA ASN A 336 19.91 18.35 8.14
C ASN A 336 20.57 19.49 7.36
N ASN A 337 20.10 19.78 6.15
CA ASN A 337 20.71 20.79 5.27
C ASN A 337 19.78 21.99 5.16
N ILE A 338 19.77 22.83 6.19
CA ILE A 338 18.95 24.05 6.27
C ILE A 338 19.80 25.22 5.82
N PRO A 339 19.44 25.94 4.72
CA PRO A 339 20.16 27.14 4.28
C PRO A 339 19.90 28.31 5.23
N ASP A 340 20.73 29.35 5.17
CA ASP A 340 20.41 30.63 5.80
C ASP A 340 19.26 31.36 5.07
N ALA A 341 18.69 32.39 5.69
CA ALA A 341 17.51 33.09 5.17
C ALA A 341 17.76 33.76 3.81
N ALA A 342 18.96 34.27 3.56
CA ALA A 342 19.30 34.89 2.28
C ALA A 342 19.39 33.83 1.17
N THR A 343 20.05 32.71 1.44
CA THR A 343 20.14 31.57 0.53
C THR A 343 18.76 30.93 0.30
N TYR A 344 17.93 30.78 1.35
CA TYR A 344 16.57 30.29 1.23
C TYR A 344 15.72 31.13 0.27
N THR A 345 15.77 32.46 0.45
CA THR A 345 15.07 33.41 -0.42
C THR A 345 15.58 33.38 -1.86
N GLN A 346 16.90 33.27 -2.04
CA GLN A 346 17.50 33.18 -3.37
C GLN A 346 17.12 31.89 -4.08
N ASN A 347 17.17 30.76 -3.39
CA ASN A 347 16.73 29.44 -3.93
C ASN A 347 15.25 29.47 -4.33
N ALA A 348 14.41 30.14 -3.54
CA ALA A 348 12.98 30.31 -3.86
C ALA A 348 12.79 31.09 -5.19
N LYS A 349 13.54 32.20 -5.37
CA LYS A 349 13.48 32.99 -6.61
C LYS A 349 13.97 32.19 -7.82
N GLU A 350 15.05 31.45 -7.67
CA GLU A 350 15.60 30.61 -8.76
C GLU A 350 14.67 29.46 -9.14
N LYS A 351 14.08 28.77 -8.14
CA LYS A 351 13.24 27.60 -8.38
C LYS A 351 11.82 27.97 -8.86
N TYR A 352 11.21 28.98 -8.25
CA TYR A 352 9.80 29.28 -8.45
C TYR A 352 9.54 30.51 -9.33
N GLY A 353 10.58 31.30 -9.67
CA GLY A 353 10.48 32.45 -10.58
C GLY A 353 9.41 33.44 -10.14
N SER A 354 8.40 33.67 -10.98
CA SER A 354 7.28 34.57 -10.69
C SER A 354 6.39 34.13 -9.52
N LEU A 355 6.46 32.90 -9.08
CA LEU A 355 5.72 32.35 -7.93
C LEU A 355 6.51 32.43 -6.61
N ALA A 356 7.74 32.99 -6.62
CA ALA A 356 8.61 32.99 -5.45
C ALA A 356 8.02 33.71 -4.23
N ASP A 357 7.35 34.85 -4.45
CA ASP A 357 6.71 35.60 -3.36
C ASP A 357 5.53 34.84 -2.74
N GLU A 358 4.76 34.09 -3.56
CA GLU A 358 3.68 33.23 -3.07
C GLU A 358 4.24 32.03 -2.31
N TYR A 359 5.35 31.47 -2.78
CA TYR A 359 6.07 30.43 -2.06
C TYR A 359 6.52 30.92 -0.68
N LEU A 360 7.22 32.04 -0.60
CA LEU A 360 7.72 32.59 0.66
C LEU A 360 6.60 33.02 1.63
N LYS A 361 5.40 33.27 1.12
CA LYS A 361 4.21 33.51 1.94
C LYS A 361 3.64 32.21 2.51
N ALA A 362 3.62 31.13 1.73
CA ALA A 362 3.13 29.81 2.15
C ALA A 362 4.15 29.09 3.03
N PHE A 363 5.44 29.27 2.73
CA PHE A 363 6.59 28.65 3.40
C PHE A 363 7.58 29.75 3.83
N PRO A 364 7.34 30.43 4.95
CA PRO A 364 8.18 31.54 5.39
C PRO A 364 9.59 31.10 5.79
N GLY A 365 10.56 32.02 5.68
CA GLY A 365 11.96 31.72 5.94
C GLY A 365 12.77 32.92 6.42
N ASN A 366 12.25 33.67 7.41
CA ASN A 366 12.91 34.85 7.96
C ASN A 366 14.04 34.50 8.94
N ASN A 367 14.04 33.29 9.49
CA ASN A 367 15.03 32.76 10.42
C ASN A 367 15.15 31.24 10.26
N ASN A 368 16.17 30.63 10.90
CA ASN A 368 16.47 29.20 10.77
C ASN A 368 15.33 28.29 11.24
N ASP A 369 14.59 28.66 12.28
CA ASP A 369 13.48 27.84 12.79
C ASP A 369 12.32 27.84 11.79
N GLU A 370 11.95 29.01 11.24
CA GLU A 370 10.94 29.10 10.18
C GLU A 370 11.35 28.29 8.94
N ILE A 371 12.62 28.41 8.52
CA ILE A 371 13.13 27.66 7.36
C ILE A 371 13.04 26.16 7.62
N TYR A 372 13.44 25.68 8.82
CA TYR A 372 13.34 24.28 9.18
C TYR A 372 11.88 23.79 9.05
N HIS A 373 10.95 24.51 9.66
CA HIS A 373 9.53 24.16 9.59
C HIS A 373 8.97 24.24 8.16
N SER A 374 9.35 25.23 7.39
CA SER A 374 8.91 25.39 6.00
C SER A 374 9.45 24.29 5.08
N VAL A 375 10.72 23.90 5.23
CA VAL A 375 11.31 22.78 4.48
C VAL A 375 10.62 21.45 4.84
N PHE A 376 10.35 21.24 6.13
CA PHE A 376 9.63 20.08 6.61
C PHE A 376 8.19 20.05 6.07
N ALA A 377 7.45 21.17 6.18
CA ALA A 377 6.09 21.30 5.69
C ALA A 377 6.01 21.11 4.16
N LEU A 378 6.92 21.72 3.40
CA LEU A 378 6.97 21.54 1.95
C LEU A 378 7.19 20.06 1.57
N ASN A 379 8.05 19.34 2.32
CA ASN A 379 8.28 17.92 2.09
C ASN A 379 7.01 17.11 2.39
N ARG A 380 6.38 17.30 3.55
CA ARG A 380 5.10 16.69 3.91
C ARG A 380 4.04 16.94 2.84
N ASP A 381 3.86 18.21 2.48
CA ASP A 381 2.74 18.61 1.63
C ASP A 381 2.93 18.16 0.19
N ASN A 382 4.10 18.39 -0.40
CA ASN A 382 4.35 17.99 -1.79
C ASN A 382 4.35 16.47 -2.00
N VAL A 383 4.84 15.70 -1.01
CA VAL A 383 4.97 14.25 -1.17
C VAL A 383 3.67 13.52 -0.78
N PHE A 384 2.95 13.98 0.26
CA PHE A 384 1.84 13.22 0.85
C PHE A 384 0.53 14.01 0.91
N ALA A 385 0.48 15.13 1.62
CA ALA A 385 -0.76 15.80 1.96
C ALA A 385 -1.47 16.41 0.75
N TRP A 386 -0.75 17.14 -0.08
CA TRP A 386 -1.31 17.72 -1.31
C TRP A 386 -1.72 16.64 -2.32
N GLN A 387 -1.06 15.47 -2.31
CA GLN A 387 -1.45 14.33 -3.14
C GLN A 387 -2.84 13.81 -2.77
N ALA A 388 -3.10 13.61 -1.48
CA ALA A 388 -4.39 13.18 -0.96
C ALA A 388 -5.49 14.23 -1.24
N TYR A 389 -5.20 15.51 -1.01
CA TYR A 389 -6.09 16.63 -1.35
C TYR A 389 -6.40 16.69 -2.85
N THR A 390 -5.39 16.55 -3.70
CA THR A 390 -5.56 16.57 -5.16
C THR A 390 -6.40 15.41 -5.64
N TRP A 391 -6.19 14.21 -5.08
CA TRP A 391 -7.03 13.07 -5.39
C TRP A 391 -8.49 13.35 -5.06
N ALA A 392 -8.78 13.80 -3.83
CA ALA A 392 -10.14 14.12 -3.41
C ALA A 392 -10.77 15.20 -4.29
N LYS A 393 -10.02 16.23 -4.67
CA LYS A 393 -10.48 17.31 -5.54
C LYS A 393 -10.81 16.83 -6.96
N LEU A 394 -9.99 15.97 -7.55
CA LEU A 394 -10.22 15.42 -8.88
C LEU A 394 -11.46 14.51 -8.88
N GLU A 395 -11.59 13.59 -7.92
CA GLU A 395 -12.73 12.69 -7.81
C GLU A 395 -14.06 13.44 -7.55
N THR A 396 -14.07 14.42 -6.65
CA THR A 396 -15.29 15.19 -6.37
C THR A 396 -15.73 16.07 -7.54
N THR A 397 -14.79 16.49 -8.41
CA THR A 397 -15.10 17.27 -9.62
C THR A 397 -15.86 16.42 -10.65
N LYS A 398 -15.65 15.11 -10.67
CA LYS A 398 -16.28 14.18 -11.61
C LYS A 398 -17.60 13.61 -11.09
N GLY A 399 -17.86 13.63 -9.79
CA GLY A 399 -19.14 13.26 -9.17
C GLY A 399 -19.50 11.79 -9.20
N HIS A 400 -18.54 10.88 -9.32
CA HIS A 400 -18.81 9.44 -9.42
C HIS A 400 -19.04 8.78 -8.07
N ASN A 401 -18.15 9.01 -7.09
CA ASN A 401 -18.21 8.38 -5.77
C ASN A 401 -17.88 9.38 -4.67
N ASN A 402 -18.31 9.08 -3.45
CA ASN A 402 -17.89 9.81 -2.26
C ASN A 402 -16.41 9.58 -1.99
N VAL A 403 -15.71 10.66 -1.65
CA VAL A 403 -14.33 10.65 -1.17
C VAL A 403 -14.31 11.08 0.27
N TYR A 404 -13.56 10.38 1.10
CA TYR A 404 -13.37 10.73 2.49
C TYR A 404 -11.91 11.06 2.73
N VAL A 405 -11.65 12.18 3.43
CA VAL A 405 -10.29 12.68 3.67
C VAL A 405 -10.06 12.83 5.15
N TYR A 406 -8.90 12.34 5.64
CA TYR A 406 -8.50 12.47 7.04
C TYR A 406 -7.18 13.22 7.22
N LEU A 407 -7.00 13.74 8.44
CA LEU A 407 -5.74 14.18 9.01
C LEU A 407 -5.54 13.43 10.34
N PHE A 408 -4.51 12.60 10.42
CA PHE A 408 -4.10 11.95 11.66
C PHE A 408 -3.13 12.87 12.41
N LYS A 409 -3.47 13.22 13.67
CA LYS A 409 -2.70 14.18 14.47
C LYS A 409 -2.10 13.57 15.75
N HIS A 410 -2.49 12.34 16.07
CA HIS A 410 -2.11 11.74 17.34
C HIS A 410 -0.62 11.37 17.38
N THR A 411 0.03 11.77 18.47
CA THR A 411 1.40 11.40 18.80
C THR A 411 1.41 10.18 19.71
N SER A 412 1.99 9.08 19.26
CA SER A 412 2.13 7.86 20.06
C SER A 412 2.99 8.08 21.30
N PRO A 413 2.69 7.45 22.45
CA PRO A 413 3.49 7.59 23.68
C PRO A 413 4.98 7.33 23.47
N GLY A 414 5.83 8.23 23.98
CA GLY A 414 7.30 8.14 23.82
C GLY A 414 7.83 8.51 22.43
N GLN A 415 6.97 9.01 21.55
CA GLN A 415 7.33 9.45 20.20
C GLN A 415 7.19 10.96 20.01
N GLU A 416 7.11 11.75 21.09
CA GLU A 416 6.86 13.20 21.07
C GLU A 416 7.85 13.97 20.19
N LYS A 417 9.08 13.46 20.07
CA LYS A 417 10.11 14.01 19.18
C LYS A 417 9.71 13.99 17.70
N TYR A 418 8.87 13.04 17.31
CA TYR A 418 8.53 12.79 15.92
C TYR A 418 7.08 13.19 15.58
N GLY A 419 6.25 13.45 16.61
CA GLY A 419 4.84 13.80 16.43
C GLY A 419 4.02 12.69 15.78
N ALA A 420 3.02 13.06 15.02
CA ALA A 420 2.24 12.16 14.16
C ALA A 420 3.05 11.88 12.87
N PHE A 421 4.16 11.15 13.01
CA PHE A 421 5.14 10.92 11.95
C PHE A 421 4.61 10.03 10.83
N HIS A 422 5.31 10.01 9.70
CA HIS A 422 4.99 9.17 8.56
C HIS A 422 4.88 7.69 8.94
N SER A 423 3.74 7.06 8.71
CA SER A 423 3.36 5.68 9.07
C SER A 423 2.89 5.46 10.53
N SER A 424 2.83 6.51 11.38
CA SER A 424 2.39 6.35 12.77
C SER A 424 0.91 5.97 12.92
N GLU A 425 0.09 6.22 11.89
CA GLU A 425 -1.32 5.87 11.84
C GLU A 425 -1.58 4.37 11.65
N ILE A 426 -0.64 3.62 11.06
CA ILE A 426 -0.84 2.21 10.68
C ILE A 426 -1.28 1.33 11.86
N PRO A 427 -0.62 1.38 13.05
CA PRO A 427 -1.06 0.58 14.20
C PRO A 427 -2.47 0.89 14.66
N PHE A 428 -2.95 2.13 14.43
CA PHE A 428 -4.33 2.55 14.73
C PHE A 428 -5.31 2.09 13.63
N ALA A 429 -4.95 2.27 12.37
CA ALA A 429 -5.77 1.85 11.22
C ALA A 429 -6.01 0.33 11.19
N LEU A 430 -5.01 -0.46 11.60
CA LEU A 430 -5.06 -1.92 11.63
C LEU A 430 -5.33 -2.51 13.03
N ASP A 431 -5.58 -1.66 14.05
CA ASP A 431 -5.82 -2.07 15.45
C ASP A 431 -4.68 -2.92 16.03
N ASN A 432 -3.45 -2.57 15.73
CA ASN A 432 -2.24 -3.35 16.05
C ASN A 432 -1.31 -2.70 17.07
N LEU A 433 -1.84 -1.85 17.97
CA LEU A 433 -1.04 -1.20 19.02
C LEU A 433 -0.24 -2.21 19.87
N HIS A 434 -0.78 -3.42 20.09
CA HIS A 434 -0.14 -4.49 20.85
C HIS A 434 1.18 -5.00 20.23
N THR A 435 1.42 -4.73 18.94
CA THR A 435 2.66 -5.13 18.26
C THR A 435 3.83 -4.20 18.54
N TRP A 436 3.57 -3.04 19.12
CA TRP A 436 4.57 -2.06 19.50
C TRP A 436 4.56 -1.86 21.01
N ASN A 437 5.66 -2.18 21.65
CA ASN A 437 5.80 -2.13 23.11
C ASN A 437 5.97 -0.69 23.62
N LEU A 438 4.86 0.07 23.62
CA LEU A 438 4.73 1.42 24.20
C LEU A 438 3.75 1.40 25.36
N GLU A 439 3.76 2.46 26.18
CA GLU A 439 2.83 2.62 27.30
C GLU A 439 1.47 3.18 26.83
N TRP A 440 0.75 2.36 26.05
CA TRP A 440 -0.55 2.72 25.48
C TRP A 440 -1.62 3.01 26.54
N MET A 441 -2.18 4.20 26.50
CA MET A 441 -3.32 4.62 27.32
C MET A 441 -4.64 4.09 26.76
N ASP A 442 -5.71 4.14 27.58
CA ASP A 442 -7.04 3.74 27.11
C ASP A 442 -7.59 4.65 26.00
N ALA A 443 -7.18 5.93 25.98
CA ALA A 443 -7.50 6.86 24.91
C ALA A 443 -6.89 6.42 23.57
N ASP A 444 -5.65 5.94 23.55
CA ASP A 444 -4.98 5.42 22.35
C ASP A 444 -5.71 4.19 21.79
N LYS A 445 -6.03 3.24 22.67
CA LYS A 445 -6.78 2.03 22.33
C LYS A 445 -8.16 2.36 21.76
N LYS A 446 -8.84 3.37 22.35
CA LYS A 446 -10.11 3.85 21.82
C LYS A 446 -9.96 4.49 20.44
N LEU A 447 -8.91 5.29 20.21
CA LEU A 447 -8.64 5.87 18.89
C LEU A 447 -8.36 4.77 17.86
N ALA A 448 -7.60 3.74 18.21
CA ALA A 448 -7.34 2.59 17.33
C ALA A 448 -8.64 1.84 16.99
N ASP A 449 -9.52 1.59 17.96
CA ASP A 449 -10.83 0.98 17.70
C ASP A 449 -11.71 1.85 16.81
N VAL A 450 -11.79 3.16 17.05
CA VAL A 450 -12.52 4.13 16.23
C VAL A 450 -11.97 4.14 14.79
N MET A 451 -10.67 4.29 14.64
CA MET A 451 -10.03 4.40 13.31
C MET A 451 -10.19 3.11 12.50
N SER A 452 -9.85 1.96 13.09
CA SER A 452 -10.02 0.66 12.44
C SER A 452 -11.49 0.34 12.13
N THR A 453 -12.44 0.88 12.91
CA THR A 453 -13.88 0.76 12.63
C THR A 453 -14.29 1.61 11.43
N TYR A 454 -13.79 2.86 11.29
CA TYR A 454 -14.00 3.66 10.07
C TYR A 454 -13.48 2.93 8.82
N TRP A 455 -12.25 2.39 8.88
CA TRP A 455 -11.62 1.67 7.77
C TRP A 455 -12.41 0.44 7.35
N THR A 456 -12.84 -0.37 8.32
CA THR A 456 -13.64 -1.58 8.04
C THR A 456 -15.06 -1.26 7.57
N ASN A 457 -15.71 -0.22 8.11
CA ASN A 457 -17.01 0.24 7.61
C ASN A 457 -16.91 0.72 6.16
N PHE A 458 -15.89 1.52 5.84
CA PHE A 458 -15.63 1.93 4.47
C PHE A 458 -15.38 0.73 3.55
N ALA A 459 -14.58 -0.24 3.99
CA ALA A 459 -14.35 -1.47 3.23
C ALA A 459 -15.62 -2.29 3.00
N LYS A 460 -16.56 -2.29 3.95
CA LYS A 460 -17.84 -2.99 3.85
C LYS A 460 -18.79 -2.31 2.86
N THR A 461 -18.91 -0.98 2.93
CA THR A 461 -20.04 -0.25 2.33
C THR A 461 -19.64 0.90 1.40
N GLY A 462 -18.39 1.41 1.47
CA GLY A 462 -17.96 2.67 0.85
C GLY A 462 -18.30 3.91 1.68
N ASN A 463 -18.83 3.71 2.89
CA ASN A 463 -19.14 4.77 3.86
C ASN A 463 -18.45 4.43 5.19
N PRO A 464 -17.55 5.28 5.74
CA PRO A 464 -16.85 5.00 6.98
C PRO A 464 -17.76 5.10 8.22
N ASN A 465 -18.90 5.79 8.13
CA ASN A 465 -19.77 6.08 9.25
C ASN A 465 -20.39 4.82 9.87
N GLY A 466 -20.73 4.91 11.15
CA GLY A 466 -21.39 3.85 11.89
C GLY A 466 -21.88 4.34 13.25
N ASN A 467 -22.56 3.47 13.98
CA ASN A 467 -23.08 3.80 15.30
C ASN A 467 -21.93 4.18 16.25
N SER A 468 -22.14 5.22 17.05
CA SER A 468 -21.19 5.72 18.07
C SER A 468 -19.88 6.31 17.50
N LEU A 469 -19.78 6.53 16.19
CA LEU A 469 -18.69 7.26 15.57
C LEU A 469 -19.09 8.72 15.32
N ALA A 470 -18.13 9.65 15.33
CA ALA A 470 -18.37 11.01 14.86
C ALA A 470 -18.71 10.96 13.35
N GLU A 471 -19.66 11.81 12.93
CA GLU A 471 -20.05 11.83 11.52
C GLU A 471 -18.90 12.31 10.63
N TRP A 472 -18.48 11.46 9.69
CA TRP A 472 -17.50 11.78 8.67
C TRP A 472 -18.21 12.13 7.36
N GLN A 473 -18.25 13.41 7.02
CA GLN A 473 -18.88 13.89 5.80
C GLN A 473 -17.98 13.63 4.59
N PRO A 474 -18.53 13.29 3.42
CA PRO A 474 -17.77 13.25 2.18
C PRO A 474 -17.07 14.57 1.92
N PHE A 475 -15.87 14.52 1.36
CA PHE A 475 -15.10 15.71 1.03
C PHE A 475 -15.84 16.60 0.04
N ASN A 476 -15.85 17.89 0.34
CA ASN A 476 -16.42 18.92 -0.52
C ASN A 476 -15.38 20.04 -0.72
N SER A 477 -14.91 20.21 -1.95
CA SER A 477 -13.87 21.19 -2.30
C SER A 477 -14.30 22.66 -2.11
N SER A 478 -15.58 22.95 -1.93
CA SER A 478 -16.04 24.30 -1.57
C SER A 478 -15.94 24.59 -0.07
N GLU A 479 -15.96 23.56 0.79
CA GLU A 479 -15.85 23.69 2.25
C GLU A 479 -14.45 23.38 2.77
N ASN A 480 -13.70 22.51 2.09
CA ASN A 480 -12.36 22.06 2.44
C ASN A 480 -12.26 21.56 3.91
N LYS A 481 -13.26 20.75 4.31
CA LYS A 481 -13.27 20.09 5.62
C LYS A 481 -12.87 18.63 5.51
N ILE A 482 -12.13 18.17 6.51
CA ILE A 482 -11.61 16.80 6.61
C ILE A 482 -11.85 16.25 8.01
N MET A 483 -11.82 14.93 8.17
CA MET A 483 -11.90 14.28 9.49
C MET A 483 -10.54 14.38 10.19
N VAL A 484 -10.48 15.05 11.32
CA VAL A 484 -9.33 14.99 12.21
C VAL A 484 -9.46 13.77 13.13
N LEU A 485 -8.38 13.00 13.23
CA LEU A 485 -8.26 11.79 14.05
C LEU A 485 -7.17 11.99 15.09
N ASP A 486 -7.59 12.22 16.33
CA ASP A 486 -6.75 12.44 17.50
C ASP A 486 -7.49 11.95 18.76
N VAL A 487 -6.79 11.74 19.87
CA VAL A 487 -7.41 11.39 21.17
C VAL A 487 -8.20 12.55 21.77
N ASP A 488 -7.72 13.77 21.59
CA ASP A 488 -8.30 14.99 22.18
C ASP A 488 -9.25 15.72 21.21
N GLU A 489 -9.10 15.50 19.90
CA GLU A 489 -9.77 16.30 18.88
C GLU A 489 -10.23 15.43 17.70
N GLN A 490 -11.47 14.94 17.77
CA GLN A 490 -12.07 14.18 16.67
C GLN A 490 -13.21 14.97 16.02
N GLY A 491 -13.27 14.95 14.69
CA GLY A 491 -14.39 15.53 13.94
C GLY A 491 -13.99 16.25 12.66
N MET A 492 -15.00 16.75 11.98
CA MET A 492 -14.82 17.52 10.73
C MET A 492 -14.26 18.90 11.00
N GLN A 493 -13.10 19.20 10.42
CA GLN A 493 -12.41 20.48 10.57
C GLN A 493 -11.90 21.03 9.25
N PRO A 494 -11.70 22.35 9.12
CA PRO A 494 -11.04 22.92 7.95
C PRO A 494 -9.63 22.36 7.78
N ILE A 495 -9.19 22.22 6.53
CA ILE A 495 -7.80 21.86 6.21
C ILE A 495 -6.87 22.95 6.76
N PRO A 496 -5.91 22.64 7.63
CA PRO A 496 -5.06 23.65 8.28
C PRO A 496 -4.01 24.26 7.35
N VAL A 497 -3.66 23.60 6.24
CA VAL A 497 -2.54 23.92 5.33
C VAL A 497 -3.01 24.37 3.94
N MET A 498 -4.12 25.10 3.87
CA MET A 498 -4.70 25.53 2.58
C MET A 498 -3.83 26.56 1.82
N ASN A 499 -3.03 27.37 2.51
CA ASN A 499 -2.12 28.30 1.84
C ASN A 499 -1.03 27.56 1.07
N GLU A 500 -0.47 26.53 1.68
CA GLU A 500 0.52 25.62 1.12
C GLU A 500 -0.06 24.88 -0.10
N PHE A 501 -1.27 24.35 0.03
CA PHE A 501 -1.96 23.66 -1.06
C PHE A 501 -2.30 24.59 -2.23
N ASN A 502 -2.72 25.81 -1.96
CA ASN A 502 -2.99 26.81 -3.01
C ASN A 502 -1.71 27.17 -3.79
N PHE A 503 -0.56 27.27 -3.10
CA PHE A 503 0.72 27.46 -3.76
C PHE A 503 1.08 26.25 -4.63
N LEU A 504 0.98 25.03 -4.06
CA LEU A 504 1.30 23.80 -4.79
C LEU A 504 0.39 23.60 -6.02
N ASP A 505 -0.90 23.89 -5.93
CA ASP A 505 -1.83 23.87 -7.07
C ASP A 505 -1.34 24.78 -8.22
N LYS A 506 -0.94 26.01 -7.89
CA LYS A 506 -0.41 26.98 -8.88
C LYS A 506 0.90 26.50 -9.48
N TYR A 507 1.83 26.05 -8.64
CA TYR A 507 3.14 25.59 -9.08
C TYR A 507 3.04 24.36 -9.97
N GLN A 508 2.25 23.36 -9.59
CA GLN A 508 2.03 22.17 -10.40
C GLN A 508 1.30 22.50 -11.72
N SER A 509 0.37 23.46 -11.69
CA SER A 509 -0.30 23.94 -12.91
C SER A 509 0.67 24.66 -13.84
N TYR A 510 1.62 25.42 -13.30
CA TYR A 510 2.68 26.06 -14.06
C TYR A 510 3.58 25.01 -14.73
N LEU A 511 4.08 24.03 -13.96
CA LEU A 511 4.96 22.96 -14.49
C LEU A 511 4.29 22.12 -15.59
N ARG A 512 2.96 21.91 -15.53
CA ARG A 512 2.23 21.16 -16.58
C ARG A 512 2.06 21.93 -17.87
N LYS A 513 2.10 23.27 -17.83
CA LYS A 513 2.05 24.10 -19.06
C LYS A 513 3.38 24.19 -19.77
N GLU A 514 4.48 23.98 -19.04
CA GLU A 514 5.84 23.99 -19.58
C GLU A 514 6.25 22.63 -20.20
N LYS A 515 5.52 21.54 -19.88
CA LYS A 515 5.67 20.20 -20.51
C LYS A 515 4.93 20.15 -21.85
#